data_1d4c62724a35d721c13f9a0f9450913e
#
_entry.id   1d4c62724a35d721c13f9a0f9450913e
#
_cell.length_a   1.000
_cell.length_b   1.000
_cell.length_c   1.000
_cell.angle_alpha   90.00
_cell.angle_beta   90.00
_cell.angle_gamma   90.00
#
_symmetry.space_group_name_H-M   'P 1'
#
loop_
_entity.id
_entity.type
_entity.pdbx_description
1 polymer ?
#
loop_
_entity_poly.entity_id
_entity_poly.type
_entity_poly.pdbx_seq_one_letter_code
_entity_poly.pdbx_strand_id
1 'polypeptide(L)'
;MIETFTDSSRRVVVVDGCRTPFCRSGTAFTDLKSYDLGRIAVSGLLHRTAIDPAVVDLLVMGTVIADPATSNLGREVVLASQLPDSCPAYTVSVACVSSLQSFLDAARAIATGGADVAIAAGAETLSDAPIRYKRSVRKRLIAAQKAKGPGDFMRLLRGLGPSDLLPEPVALAEFSTGEIMGENCERLAKRYGITREAQDAYAARSHQRAAAATADGALSRQITPVFVPPKGTAVREDNGIRGDSTVESLAKLRPAFDRRFGTITAGNSSYLTDGGAAVLLASEEAAKKLGLEPVATLRSAAVAALDPLEELLLGPALTIPGALDGAGLGLGDMGVVELHEAFAAQVLAVEKVLADPDWCRERLGRDEAVGAIDPARLNTWGGSLSVGHPFGATGARLITNCCRRMVAEDQNLGIVAACAAGAIGIGMVFERS
;
A
#
# COMPACT_ATOMS: atom_id res chain seq x y z
N MET A 1 -8.42 7.16 -15.97
CA MET A 1 -7.93 8.58 -15.96
C MET A 1 -6.42 8.53 -16.06
N ILE A 2 -5.87 9.21 -17.04
CA ILE A 2 -4.41 9.33 -17.26
C ILE A 2 -4.03 10.79 -17.00
N GLU A 3 -2.96 11.03 -16.26
CA GLU A 3 -2.45 12.35 -15.91
C GLU A 3 -0.98 12.43 -16.29
N THR A 4 -0.59 13.54 -16.93
CA THR A 4 0.77 13.79 -17.36
C THR A 4 1.35 14.95 -16.54
N PHE A 5 2.54 14.75 -16.02
CA PHE A 5 3.25 15.73 -15.18
C PHE A 5 4.46 16.34 -15.88
N THR A 6 4.79 15.84 -17.09
CA THR A 6 5.93 16.34 -17.90
C THR A 6 5.70 17.72 -18.50
N ASP A 7 4.46 18.02 -18.88
CA ASP A 7 4.11 19.29 -19.53
C ASP A 7 3.73 20.38 -18.51
N SER A 8 3.78 20.04 -17.22
CA SER A 8 3.56 20.99 -16.14
C SER A 8 4.74 21.99 -16.11
N SER A 9 4.42 23.29 -16.03
CA SER A 9 5.43 24.32 -15.74
C SER A 9 6.08 24.13 -14.37
N ARG A 10 5.50 23.26 -13.53
CA ARG A 10 5.97 22.89 -12.19
C ARG A 10 6.16 21.38 -12.13
N ARG A 11 7.37 20.92 -12.44
CA ARG A 11 7.73 19.48 -12.33
C ARG A 11 7.68 19.04 -10.88
N VAL A 12 7.13 17.86 -10.65
CA VAL A 12 7.01 17.24 -9.32
C VAL A 12 8.15 16.26 -9.11
N VAL A 13 8.96 16.52 -8.10
CA VAL A 13 10.12 15.67 -7.76
C VAL A 13 9.92 14.95 -6.44
N VAL A 14 10.46 13.75 -6.34
CA VAL A 14 10.59 12.97 -5.11
C VAL A 14 11.95 13.22 -4.52
N VAL A 15 11.99 13.71 -3.28
CA VAL A 15 13.25 13.98 -2.56
C VAL A 15 13.74 12.74 -1.83
N ASP A 16 12.92 12.13 -1.00
CA ASP A 16 13.23 10.90 -0.28
C ASP A 16 11.94 10.22 0.22
N GLY A 17 12.09 8.99 0.71
CA GLY A 17 11.03 8.24 1.36
C GLY A 17 11.59 7.36 2.48
N CYS A 18 10.76 7.08 3.48
CA CYS A 18 11.08 6.16 4.56
C CYS A 18 9.84 5.43 5.07
N ARG A 19 10.05 4.46 5.93
CA ARG A 19 8.99 3.69 6.57
C ARG A 19 9.39 3.20 7.95
N THR A 20 8.44 2.83 8.76
CA THR A 20 8.69 1.98 9.92
C THR A 20 9.05 0.55 9.46
N PRO A 21 9.57 -0.31 10.33
CA PRO A 21 9.47 -1.75 10.08
C PRO A 21 8.03 -2.11 9.77
N PHE A 22 7.82 -3.09 8.89
CA PHE A 22 6.52 -3.68 8.65
C PHE A 22 6.43 -4.97 9.47
N CYS A 23 5.52 -4.98 10.43
CA CYS A 23 5.40 -6.09 11.38
C CYS A 23 4.08 -6.83 11.20
N ARG A 24 4.14 -8.16 11.27
CA ARG A 24 2.92 -8.98 11.25
C ARG A 24 1.96 -8.52 12.35
N SER A 25 0.69 -8.41 12.00
CA SER A 25 -0.37 -8.09 12.95
C SER A 25 -0.36 -9.06 14.13
N GLY A 26 -0.62 -8.55 15.33
CA GLY A 26 -0.59 -9.31 16.57
C GLY A 26 0.81 -9.61 17.11
N THR A 27 1.86 -8.89 16.63
CA THR A 27 3.24 -9.11 17.08
C THR A 27 3.87 -7.85 17.71
N ALA A 28 4.86 -7.24 17.07
CA ALA A 28 5.68 -6.20 17.67
C ALA A 28 4.94 -4.87 17.90
N PHE A 29 3.88 -4.57 17.16
CA PHE A 29 3.17 -3.28 17.19
C PHE A 29 1.75 -3.35 17.76
N THR A 30 1.44 -4.37 18.58
CA THR A 30 0.12 -4.55 19.21
C THR A 30 -0.35 -3.36 20.05
N ASP A 31 0.58 -2.59 20.61
CA ASP A 31 0.29 -1.44 21.46
C ASP A 31 0.40 -0.10 20.71
N LEU A 32 0.53 -0.13 19.38
CA LEU A 32 0.63 1.05 18.54
C LEU A 32 -0.58 1.19 17.62
N LYS A 33 -1.05 2.42 17.47
CA LYS A 33 -2.11 2.79 16.54
C LYS A 33 -1.55 3.23 15.19
N SER A 34 -2.40 3.30 14.16
CA SER A 34 -2.05 3.91 12.87
C SER A 34 -1.50 5.33 13.05
N TYR A 35 -2.03 6.08 14.00
CA TYR A 35 -1.54 7.38 14.40
C TYR A 35 -0.06 7.38 14.82
N ASP A 36 0.34 6.44 15.70
CA ASP A 36 1.73 6.35 16.17
C ASP A 36 2.68 6.00 15.04
N LEU A 37 2.31 5.00 14.22
CA LEU A 37 3.10 4.55 13.09
C LEU A 37 3.24 5.63 12.02
N GLY A 38 2.16 6.38 11.73
CA GLY A 38 2.17 7.51 10.81
C GLY A 38 3.05 8.65 11.30
N ARG A 39 2.91 9.03 12.56
CA ARG A 39 3.75 10.06 13.21
C ARG A 39 5.22 9.69 13.16
N ILE A 40 5.57 8.43 13.46
CA ILE A 40 6.96 7.96 13.42
C ILE A 40 7.52 8.00 12.00
N ALA A 41 6.74 7.60 10.98
CA ALA A 41 7.16 7.65 9.60
C ALA A 41 7.40 9.11 9.13
N VAL A 42 6.47 10.03 9.42
CA VAL A 42 6.60 11.44 9.06
C VAL A 42 7.78 12.09 9.80
N SER A 43 7.90 11.90 11.11
CA SER A 43 9.02 12.42 11.88
C SER A 43 10.37 11.84 11.42
N GLY A 44 10.38 10.55 11.08
CA GLY A 44 11.58 9.89 10.52
C GLY A 44 11.99 10.48 9.18
N LEU A 45 11.02 10.83 8.33
CA LEU A 45 11.26 11.47 7.03
C LEU A 45 11.86 12.87 7.21
N LEU A 46 11.27 13.69 8.09
CA LEU A 46 11.77 15.04 8.40
C LEU A 46 13.22 15.01 8.94
N HIS A 47 13.48 14.10 9.87
CA HIS A 47 14.82 13.93 10.42
C HIS A 47 15.82 13.47 9.36
N ARG A 48 15.41 12.57 8.49
CA ARG A 48 16.26 11.96 7.46
C ARG A 48 16.64 12.96 6.36
N THR A 49 15.69 13.78 5.93
CA THR A 49 15.90 14.80 4.89
C THR A 49 16.51 16.08 5.44
N ALA A 50 16.54 16.23 6.77
CA ALA A 50 16.98 17.44 7.49
C ALA A 50 16.28 18.72 6.95
N ILE A 51 15.10 18.58 6.34
CA ILE A 51 14.31 19.70 5.85
C ILE A 51 13.77 20.51 7.04
N ASP A 52 13.74 21.83 6.91
CA ASP A 52 12.99 22.66 7.88
C ASP A 52 11.51 22.31 7.82
N PRO A 53 10.90 21.80 8.89
CA PRO A 53 9.48 21.45 8.88
C PRO A 53 8.55 22.62 8.51
N ALA A 54 8.99 23.86 8.72
CA ALA A 54 8.20 25.06 8.42
C ALA A 54 7.97 25.28 6.93
N VAL A 55 8.74 24.64 6.05
CA VAL A 55 8.55 24.77 4.59
C VAL A 55 7.59 23.75 4.00
N VAL A 56 7.05 22.86 4.82
CA VAL A 56 6.09 21.84 4.35
C VAL A 56 4.68 22.45 4.31
N ASP A 57 4.14 22.55 3.10
CA ASP A 57 2.84 23.19 2.85
C ASP A 57 1.65 22.25 3.05
N LEU A 58 1.83 20.93 2.92
CA LEU A 58 0.72 19.97 2.91
C LEU A 58 1.17 18.59 3.37
N LEU A 59 0.35 17.94 4.21
CA LEU A 59 0.43 16.49 4.48
C LEU A 59 -0.84 15.79 3.99
N VAL A 60 -0.70 14.82 3.10
CA VAL A 60 -1.80 13.90 2.72
C VAL A 60 -1.48 12.51 3.25
N MET A 61 -2.43 11.89 3.94
CA MET A 61 -2.19 10.61 4.60
C MET A 61 -3.22 9.55 4.26
N GLY A 62 -2.77 8.37 3.86
CA GLY A 62 -3.60 7.20 3.55
C GLY A 62 -3.82 6.31 4.76
N THR A 63 -5.06 5.86 4.98
CA THR A 63 -5.40 4.77 5.91
C THR A 63 -6.66 4.07 5.44
N VAL A 64 -6.82 2.81 5.78
CA VAL A 64 -7.99 2.01 5.37
C VAL A 64 -8.87 1.69 6.58
N ILE A 65 -8.29 1.24 7.66
CA ILE A 65 -8.99 0.94 8.90
C ILE A 65 -8.98 2.20 9.78
N ALA A 66 -9.99 3.04 9.57
CA ALA A 66 -10.10 4.29 10.31
C ALA A 66 -10.39 4.03 11.80
N ASP A 67 -9.56 4.59 12.69
CA ASP A 67 -9.84 4.65 14.12
C ASP A 67 -10.92 5.73 14.38
N PRO A 68 -12.07 5.39 14.98
CA PRO A 68 -13.09 6.38 15.32
C PRO A 68 -12.61 7.49 16.29
N ALA A 69 -11.50 7.28 16.98
CA ALA A 69 -10.89 8.29 17.85
C ALA A 69 -10.18 9.40 17.07
N THR A 70 -9.80 9.14 15.83
CA THR A 70 -9.11 10.11 14.95
C THR A 70 -9.97 10.41 13.73
N SER A 71 -10.66 11.52 13.69
CA SER A 71 -11.52 11.91 12.56
C SER A 71 -10.71 12.26 11.30
N ASN A 72 -9.46 12.68 11.48
CA ASN A 72 -8.51 13.02 10.40
C ASN A 72 -7.09 12.64 10.84
N LEU A 73 -6.68 11.42 10.50
CA LEU A 73 -5.38 10.87 10.87
C LEU A 73 -4.21 11.79 10.45
N GLY A 74 -4.27 12.35 9.22
CA GLY A 74 -3.25 13.26 8.71
C GLY A 74 -3.11 14.51 9.60
N ARG A 75 -4.22 15.09 10.05
CA ARG A 75 -4.19 16.26 10.92
C ARG A 75 -3.60 15.93 12.30
N GLU A 76 -3.98 14.81 12.89
CA GLU A 76 -3.43 14.37 14.18
C GLU A 76 -1.93 14.09 14.09
N VAL A 77 -1.46 13.56 12.95
CA VAL A 77 -0.03 13.34 12.70
C VAL A 77 0.72 14.68 12.60
N VAL A 78 0.17 15.71 11.95
CA VAL A 78 0.76 17.06 11.93
C VAL A 78 0.94 17.58 13.36
N LEU A 79 -0.14 17.56 14.16
CA LEU A 79 -0.15 18.11 15.53
C LEU A 79 0.82 17.39 16.48
N ALA A 80 1.24 16.18 16.15
CA ALA A 80 2.14 15.38 16.99
C ALA A 80 3.53 15.13 16.36
N SER A 81 3.80 15.71 15.21
CA SER A 81 5.12 15.69 14.58
C SER A 81 5.82 17.05 14.76
N GLN A 82 6.94 17.25 14.05
CA GLN A 82 7.63 18.54 14.03
C GLN A 82 7.04 19.52 13.02
N LEU A 83 5.99 19.12 12.27
CA LEU A 83 5.32 20.01 11.32
C LEU A 83 4.61 21.16 12.06
N PRO A 84 4.54 22.36 11.47
CA PRO A 84 3.85 23.48 12.10
C PRO A 84 2.33 23.23 12.16
N ASP A 85 1.68 23.67 13.24
CA ASP A 85 0.23 23.56 13.41
C ASP A 85 -0.56 24.21 12.26
N SER A 86 0.04 25.15 11.53
CA SER A 86 -0.53 25.78 10.34
C SER A 86 -0.50 24.90 9.09
N CYS A 87 0.28 23.78 9.09
CA CYS A 87 0.33 22.88 7.95
C CYS A 87 -1.04 22.18 7.76
N PRO A 88 -1.75 22.41 6.66
CA PRO A 88 -2.99 21.70 6.36
C PRO A 88 -2.71 20.23 6.13
N ALA A 89 -3.66 19.38 6.56
CA ALA A 89 -3.57 17.95 6.35
C ALA A 89 -4.94 17.31 6.24
N TYR A 90 -5.02 16.24 5.45
CA TYR A 90 -6.22 15.42 5.35
C TYR A 90 -5.90 13.95 5.11
N THR A 91 -6.91 13.12 5.31
CA THR A 91 -6.79 11.68 5.17
C THR A 91 -7.59 11.19 3.97
N VAL A 92 -7.01 10.28 3.19
CA VAL A 92 -7.66 9.59 2.08
C VAL A 92 -7.76 8.09 2.34
N SER A 93 -8.82 7.48 1.83
CA SER A 93 -9.04 6.03 1.96
C SER A 93 -9.48 5.46 0.62
N VAL A 94 -8.58 4.74 -0.03
CA VAL A 94 -8.78 4.05 -1.32
C VAL A 94 -8.19 2.64 -1.21
N ALA A 95 -8.55 1.92 -0.16
CA ALA A 95 -8.05 0.59 0.15
C ALA A 95 -6.50 0.49 0.00
N CYS A 96 -5.98 -0.58 -0.61
CA CYS A 96 -4.54 -0.86 -0.71
C CYS A 96 -3.72 0.21 -1.47
N VAL A 97 -4.37 1.12 -2.22
CA VAL A 97 -3.72 2.21 -2.95
C VAL A 97 -3.81 3.57 -2.25
N SER A 98 -4.23 3.60 -0.97
CA SER A 98 -4.44 4.86 -0.24
C SER A 98 -3.22 5.78 -0.24
N SER A 99 -2.00 5.29 0.00
CA SER A 99 -0.81 6.15 -0.05
C SER A 99 -0.29 6.43 -1.48
N LEU A 100 -0.68 5.65 -2.50
CA LEU A 100 -0.51 6.10 -3.90
C LEU A 100 -1.44 7.27 -4.19
N GLN A 101 -2.69 7.22 -3.70
CA GLN A 101 -3.62 8.34 -3.82
C GLN A 101 -3.12 9.57 -3.04
N SER A 102 -2.59 9.38 -1.82
CA SER A 102 -1.96 10.48 -1.07
C SER A 102 -0.85 11.15 -1.86
N PHE A 103 -0.01 10.34 -2.51
CA PHE A 103 1.07 10.84 -3.36
C PHE A 103 0.52 11.61 -4.57
N LEU A 104 -0.48 11.06 -5.24
CA LEU A 104 -1.09 11.70 -6.41
C LEU A 104 -1.75 13.03 -6.05
N ASP A 105 -2.43 13.11 -4.91
CA ASP A 105 -3.06 14.36 -4.44
C ASP A 105 -2.01 15.41 -4.06
N ALA A 106 -0.94 15.01 -3.39
CA ALA A 106 0.20 15.88 -3.09
C ALA A 106 0.89 16.36 -4.38
N ALA A 107 1.09 15.47 -5.35
CA ALA A 107 1.66 15.80 -6.65
C ALA A 107 0.79 16.81 -7.44
N ARG A 108 -0.53 16.62 -7.44
CA ARG A 108 -1.49 17.55 -8.04
C ARG A 108 -1.43 18.92 -7.38
N ALA A 109 -1.37 18.98 -6.05
CA ALA A 109 -1.25 20.25 -5.33
C ALA A 109 0.03 20.99 -5.74
N ILE A 110 1.15 20.29 -5.88
CA ILE A 110 2.42 20.89 -6.34
C ILE A 110 2.30 21.35 -7.80
N ALA A 111 1.83 20.49 -8.70
CA ALA A 111 1.72 20.77 -10.13
C ALA A 111 0.81 21.96 -10.44
N THR A 112 -0.22 22.19 -9.60
CA THR A 112 -1.17 23.31 -9.74
C THR A 112 -0.77 24.56 -8.95
N GLY A 113 0.35 24.55 -8.23
CA GLY A 113 0.83 25.67 -7.42
C GLY A 113 0.13 25.86 -6.08
N GLY A 114 -0.64 24.85 -5.63
CA GLY A 114 -1.27 24.83 -4.31
C GLY A 114 -0.31 24.47 -3.17
N ALA A 115 0.85 23.92 -3.48
CA ALA A 115 1.94 23.63 -2.57
C ALA A 115 3.28 23.70 -3.31
N ASP A 116 4.36 23.97 -2.58
CA ASP A 116 5.74 23.88 -3.06
C ASP A 116 6.42 22.61 -2.55
N VAL A 117 6.13 22.25 -1.30
CA VAL A 117 6.65 21.06 -0.61
C VAL A 117 5.49 20.32 0.05
N ALA A 118 5.39 19.03 -0.18
CA ALA A 118 4.34 18.20 0.39
C ALA A 118 4.88 16.85 0.91
N ILE A 119 4.21 16.29 1.91
CA ILE A 119 4.45 14.94 2.37
C ILE A 119 3.24 14.07 2.01
N ALA A 120 3.50 12.98 1.31
CA ALA A 120 2.55 11.91 1.08
C ALA A 120 2.87 10.74 1.99
N ALA A 121 1.95 10.35 2.85
CA ALA A 121 2.19 9.31 3.83
C ALA A 121 1.02 8.30 3.89
N GLY A 122 1.22 7.24 4.64
CA GLY A 122 0.16 6.33 5.01
C GLY A 122 0.55 5.43 6.17
N ALA A 123 -0.42 5.00 6.92
CA ALA A 123 -0.21 4.08 8.04
C ALA A 123 -1.42 3.16 8.23
N GLU A 124 -1.13 1.99 8.79
CA GLU A 124 -2.14 1.01 9.12
C GLU A 124 -1.76 0.24 10.37
N THR A 125 -2.76 -0.07 11.21
CA THR A 125 -2.66 -1.13 12.21
C THR A 125 -3.82 -2.10 12.05
N LEU A 126 -3.49 -3.37 11.96
CA LEU A 126 -4.46 -4.47 11.96
C LEU A 126 -4.42 -5.21 13.30
N SER A 127 -3.45 -4.85 14.16
CA SER A 127 -3.34 -5.32 15.54
C SER A 127 -4.36 -4.63 16.46
N ASP A 128 -4.70 -3.37 16.19
CA ASP A 128 -5.66 -2.57 16.97
C ASP A 128 -6.83 -2.08 16.07
N ALA A 129 -7.40 -3.00 15.28
CA ALA A 129 -8.54 -2.66 14.45
C ALA A 129 -9.80 -2.43 15.31
N PRO A 130 -10.61 -1.38 15.03
CA PRO A 130 -11.81 -1.06 15.81
C PRO A 130 -12.79 -2.23 15.83
N ILE A 131 -13.18 -2.65 17.03
CA ILE A 131 -14.14 -3.73 17.25
C ILE A 131 -15.55 -3.25 16.93
N ARG A 132 -16.26 -3.96 16.06
CA ARG A 132 -17.67 -3.70 15.75
C ARG A 132 -18.55 -4.82 16.30
N TYR A 133 -19.69 -4.42 16.84
CA TYR A 133 -20.76 -5.35 17.20
C TYR A 133 -21.86 -5.33 16.14
N LYS A 134 -22.68 -6.40 16.08
CA LYS A 134 -23.87 -6.46 15.23
C LYS A 134 -24.74 -5.21 15.41
N ARG A 135 -25.37 -4.77 14.33
CA ARG A 135 -26.20 -3.54 14.35
C ARG A 135 -27.26 -3.53 15.46
N SER A 136 -27.85 -4.68 15.77
CA SER A 136 -28.83 -4.85 16.87
C SER A 136 -28.22 -4.49 18.22
N VAL A 137 -27.01 -4.96 18.51
CA VAL A 137 -26.26 -4.68 19.74
C VAL A 137 -25.87 -3.20 19.81
N ARG A 138 -25.28 -2.67 18.72
CA ARG A 138 -24.88 -1.25 18.65
C ARG A 138 -26.05 -0.29 18.93
N LYS A 139 -27.23 -0.55 18.37
CA LYS A 139 -28.44 0.25 18.65
C LYS A 139 -28.82 0.22 20.14
N ARG A 140 -28.71 -0.94 20.78
CA ARG A 140 -29.00 -1.10 22.20
C ARG A 140 -27.97 -0.40 23.09
N LEU A 141 -26.68 -0.52 22.77
CA LEU A 141 -25.60 0.18 23.48
C LEU A 141 -25.75 1.71 23.40
N ILE A 142 -26.09 2.24 22.22
CA ILE A 142 -26.37 3.67 22.06
C ILE A 142 -27.61 4.08 22.88
N ALA A 143 -28.66 3.27 22.86
CA ALA A 143 -29.85 3.53 23.66
C ALA A 143 -29.57 3.43 25.18
N ALA A 144 -28.62 2.61 25.61
CA ALA A 144 -28.20 2.48 27.00
C ALA A 144 -27.64 3.78 27.61
N GLN A 145 -27.06 4.66 26.77
CA GLN A 145 -26.59 5.98 27.21
C GLN A 145 -27.73 6.87 27.77
N LYS A 146 -28.98 6.58 27.40
CA LYS A 146 -30.16 7.28 27.86
C LYS A 146 -30.91 6.56 29.01
N ALA A 147 -30.41 5.42 29.47
CA ALA A 147 -31.00 4.64 30.53
C ALA A 147 -30.87 5.39 31.87
N LYS A 148 -31.98 5.52 32.60
CA LYS A 148 -32.04 6.26 33.86
C LYS A 148 -31.94 5.35 35.11
N GLY A 149 -31.99 4.04 34.91
CA GLY A 149 -31.93 3.10 36.03
C GLY A 149 -31.69 1.65 35.60
N PRO A 150 -31.44 0.75 36.56
CA PRO A 150 -31.12 -0.66 36.30
C PRO A 150 -32.19 -1.39 35.45
N GLY A 151 -33.46 -1.06 35.61
CA GLY A 151 -34.56 -1.65 34.85
C GLY A 151 -34.53 -1.32 33.38
N ASP A 152 -34.09 -0.11 33.00
CA ASP A 152 -33.92 0.28 31.61
C ASP A 152 -32.73 -0.49 30.98
N PHE A 153 -31.66 -0.63 31.75
CA PHE A 153 -30.47 -1.38 31.30
C PHE A 153 -30.79 -2.87 31.06
N MET A 154 -31.52 -3.50 32.01
CA MET A 154 -31.97 -4.88 31.86
C MET A 154 -32.89 -5.07 30.66
N ARG A 155 -33.74 -4.09 30.33
CA ARG A 155 -34.61 -4.13 29.15
C ARG A 155 -33.80 -4.10 27.84
N LEU A 156 -32.72 -3.32 27.81
CA LEU A 156 -31.84 -3.24 26.64
C LEU A 156 -31.06 -4.54 26.38
N LEU A 157 -30.74 -5.29 27.43
CA LEU A 157 -30.04 -6.57 27.33
C LEU A 157 -30.99 -7.74 27.05
N ARG A 158 -32.31 -7.56 27.28
CA ARG A 158 -33.29 -8.63 27.10
C ARG A 158 -33.30 -9.14 25.66
N GLY A 159 -33.11 -10.47 25.50
CA GLY A 159 -33.12 -11.14 24.17
C GLY A 159 -31.82 -11.04 23.40
N LEU A 160 -30.70 -10.59 24.02
CA LEU A 160 -29.37 -10.82 23.49
C LEU A 160 -28.91 -12.22 23.83
N GLY A 161 -28.48 -12.97 22.82
CA GLY A 161 -27.82 -14.26 23.00
C GLY A 161 -26.29 -14.10 23.10
N PRO A 162 -25.57 -15.13 23.58
CA PRO A 162 -24.10 -15.10 23.62
C PRO A 162 -23.45 -14.80 22.27
N SER A 163 -24.03 -15.28 21.16
CA SER A 163 -23.56 -15.00 19.80
C SER A 163 -23.67 -13.54 19.36
N ASP A 164 -24.52 -12.76 20.04
CA ASP A 164 -24.65 -11.32 19.74
C ASP A 164 -23.54 -10.50 20.39
N LEU A 165 -22.92 -11.02 21.45
CA LEU A 165 -21.79 -10.39 22.13
C LEU A 165 -20.46 -10.61 21.42
N LEU A 166 -20.42 -11.52 20.44
CA LEU A 166 -19.23 -11.70 19.61
C LEU A 166 -19.08 -10.51 18.65
N PRO A 167 -17.89 -9.94 18.55
CA PRO A 167 -17.63 -8.86 17.61
C PRO A 167 -17.78 -9.34 16.16
N GLU A 168 -18.21 -8.45 15.29
CA GLU A 168 -18.10 -8.66 13.85
C GLU A 168 -16.61 -8.63 13.48
N PRO A 169 -16.11 -9.60 12.70
CA PRO A 169 -14.73 -9.52 12.21
C PRO A 169 -14.54 -8.24 11.40
N VAL A 170 -13.31 -7.73 11.38
CA VAL A 170 -12.96 -6.61 10.49
C VAL A 170 -13.31 -7.03 9.07
N ALA A 171 -14.11 -6.22 8.38
CA ALA A 171 -14.57 -6.53 7.03
C ALA A 171 -13.39 -6.42 6.05
N LEU A 172 -12.77 -7.55 5.74
CA LEU A 172 -11.79 -7.70 4.67
C LEU A 172 -12.47 -8.12 3.35
N ALA A 173 -13.80 -8.22 3.35
CA ALA A 173 -14.61 -8.53 2.18
C ALA A 173 -14.95 -7.26 1.40
N GLU A 174 -15.02 -7.40 0.09
CA GLU A 174 -15.56 -6.39 -0.80
C GLU A 174 -17.04 -6.14 -0.43
N PHE A 175 -17.39 -4.88 -0.16
CA PHE A 175 -18.73 -4.53 0.33
C PHE A 175 -19.82 -4.82 -0.68
N SER A 176 -19.55 -4.60 -1.97
CA SER A 176 -20.53 -4.75 -3.06
C SER A 176 -20.83 -6.20 -3.39
N THR A 177 -19.82 -7.08 -3.28
CA THR A 177 -19.95 -8.50 -3.68
C THR A 177 -20.06 -9.44 -2.48
N GLY A 178 -19.60 -9.02 -1.30
CA GLY A 178 -19.49 -9.85 -0.10
C GLY A 178 -18.32 -10.84 -0.13
N GLU A 179 -17.56 -10.90 -1.22
CA GLU A 179 -16.41 -11.80 -1.34
C GLU A 179 -15.17 -11.23 -0.67
N ILE A 180 -14.38 -12.10 -0.05
CA ILE A 180 -13.05 -11.71 0.43
C ILE A 180 -12.04 -11.75 -0.72
N MET A 181 -10.99 -10.91 -0.61
CA MET A 181 -9.96 -10.77 -1.65
C MET A 181 -9.38 -12.10 -2.12
N GLY A 182 -9.17 -13.04 -1.20
CA GLY A 182 -8.63 -14.36 -1.51
C GLY A 182 -9.57 -15.25 -2.33
N GLU A 183 -10.90 -15.17 -2.11
CA GLU A 183 -11.90 -15.90 -2.93
C GLU A 183 -11.90 -15.37 -4.36
N ASN A 184 -11.84 -14.05 -4.52
CA ASN A 184 -11.69 -13.45 -5.83
C ASN A 184 -10.37 -13.87 -6.50
N CYS A 185 -9.27 -13.92 -5.75
CA CYS A 185 -7.97 -14.37 -6.25
C CYS A 185 -7.99 -15.84 -6.69
N GLU A 186 -8.70 -16.74 -6.00
CA GLU A 186 -8.88 -18.14 -6.44
C GLU A 186 -9.59 -18.20 -7.80
N ARG A 187 -10.62 -17.38 -8.01
CA ARG A 187 -11.31 -17.29 -9.29
C ARG A 187 -10.40 -16.75 -10.39
N LEU A 188 -9.63 -15.72 -10.07
CA LEU A 188 -8.62 -15.14 -10.95
C LEU A 188 -7.57 -16.19 -11.37
N ALA A 189 -7.03 -16.92 -10.41
CA ALA A 189 -6.05 -17.98 -10.67
C ALA A 189 -6.61 -19.07 -11.60
N LYS A 190 -7.85 -19.50 -11.36
CA LYS A 190 -8.55 -20.48 -12.23
C LYS A 190 -8.79 -19.92 -13.64
N ARG A 191 -9.27 -18.69 -13.76
CA ARG A 191 -9.57 -18.04 -15.05
C ARG A 191 -8.33 -17.92 -15.93
N TYR A 192 -7.19 -17.56 -15.35
CA TYR A 192 -5.95 -17.38 -16.09
C TYR A 192 -5.01 -18.59 -16.05
N GLY A 193 -5.44 -19.72 -15.49
CA GLY A 193 -4.66 -20.95 -15.42
C GLY A 193 -3.35 -20.80 -14.66
N ILE A 194 -3.34 -20.01 -13.58
CA ILE A 194 -2.17 -19.81 -12.73
C ILE A 194 -2.04 -20.98 -11.77
N THR A 195 -0.99 -21.80 -11.93
CA THR A 195 -0.81 -23.01 -11.13
C THR A 195 -0.32 -22.71 -9.71
N ARG A 196 -0.52 -23.65 -8.80
CA ARG A 196 -0.03 -23.56 -7.43
C ARG A 196 1.49 -23.47 -7.38
N GLU A 197 2.18 -24.26 -8.19
CA GLU A 197 3.64 -24.29 -8.28
C GLU A 197 4.20 -22.94 -8.71
N ALA A 198 3.58 -22.29 -9.71
CA ALA A 198 4.00 -20.96 -10.15
C ALA A 198 3.82 -19.91 -9.05
N GLN A 199 2.71 -19.99 -8.30
CA GLN A 199 2.45 -19.09 -7.17
C GLN A 199 3.47 -19.27 -6.04
N ASP A 200 3.77 -20.52 -5.67
CA ASP A 200 4.73 -20.83 -4.62
C ASP A 200 6.16 -20.46 -5.04
N ALA A 201 6.51 -20.65 -6.31
CA ALA A 201 7.80 -20.21 -6.86
C ALA A 201 7.96 -18.69 -6.81
N TYR A 202 6.91 -17.94 -7.17
CA TYR A 202 6.90 -16.49 -7.07
C TYR A 202 7.06 -16.03 -5.61
N ALA A 203 6.28 -16.61 -4.68
CA ALA A 203 6.33 -16.27 -3.27
C ALA A 203 7.70 -16.57 -2.64
N ALA A 204 8.28 -17.74 -2.92
CA ALA A 204 9.63 -18.09 -2.46
C ALA A 204 10.66 -17.06 -2.96
N ARG A 205 10.60 -16.71 -4.24
CA ARG A 205 11.47 -15.68 -4.85
C ARG A 205 11.33 -14.31 -4.17
N SER A 206 10.09 -13.86 -3.87
CA SER A 206 9.86 -12.61 -3.16
C SER A 206 10.53 -12.61 -1.79
N HIS A 207 10.39 -13.68 -1.01
CA HIS A 207 11.03 -13.81 0.30
C HIS A 207 12.55 -13.85 0.21
N GLN A 208 13.13 -14.60 -0.71
CA GLN A 208 14.58 -14.69 -0.92
C GLN A 208 15.17 -13.35 -1.31
N ARG A 209 14.51 -12.60 -2.21
CA ARG A 209 14.90 -11.25 -2.63
C ARG A 209 14.85 -10.25 -1.47
N ALA A 210 13.79 -10.28 -0.67
CA ALA A 210 13.68 -9.41 0.49
C ALA A 210 14.77 -9.71 1.53
N ALA A 211 15.10 -10.99 1.76
CA ALA A 211 16.17 -11.38 2.66
C ALA A 211 17.54 -10.89 2.16
N ALA A 212 17.82 -11.04 0.87
CA ALA A 212 19.04 -10.52 0.25
C ALA A 212 19.13 -8.99 0.37
N ALA A 213 18.06 -8.26 0.01
CA ALA A 213 18.00 -6.81 0.11
C ALA A 213 18.08 -6.28 1.56
N THR A 214 17.67 -7.08 2.53
CA THR A 214 17.86 -6.78 3.96
C THR A 214 19.32 -6.95 4.35
N ALA A 215 19.96 -8.06 3.95
CA ALA A 215 21.36 -8.34 4.24
C ALA A 215 22.30 -7.30 3.61
N ASP A 216 22.00 -6.84 2.40
CA ASP A 216 22.74 -5.79 1.70
C ASP A 216 22.44 -4.37 2.24
N GLY A 217 21.52 -4.25 3.18
CA GLY A 217 21.10 -3.00 3.77
C GLY A 217 20.17 -2.15 2.92
N ALA A 218 19.76 -2.59 1.73
CA ALA A 218 18.89 -1.84 0.83
C ALA A 218 17.53 -1.54 1.47
N LEU A 219 16.90 -2.54 2.09
CA LEU A 219 15.65 -2.35 2.85
C LEU A 219 15.89 -1.67 4.20
N SER A 220 16.95 -2.02 4.90
CA SER A 220 17.25 -1.47 6.24
C SER A 220 17.49 0.05 6.21
N ARG A 221 18.12 0.57 5.14
CA ARG A 221 18.33 2.01 4.95
C ARG A 221 17.03 2.82 4.80
N GLN A 222 15.89 2.20 4.51
CA GLN A 222 14.59 2.88 4.43
C GLN A 222 13.89 2.95 5.78
N ILE A 223 14.33 2.15 6.74
CA ILE A 223 13.61 1.94 8.01
C ILE A 223 13.96 3.03 9.02
N THR A 224 12.93 3.66 9.54
CA THR A 224 12.96 4.47 10.77
C THR A 224 12.68 3.54 11.95
N PRO A 225 13.58 3.37 12.90
CA PRO A 225 13.36 2.51 14.07
C PRO A 225 12.16 2.96 14.90
N VAL A 226 11.41 2.00 15.41
CA VAL A 226 10.25 2.22 16.29
C VAL A 226 10.59 1.78 17.70
N PHE A 227 10.38 2.66 18.67
CA PHE A 227 10.55 2.34 20.09
C PHE A 227 9.17 2.08 20.70
N VAL A 228 8.88 0.82 21.00
CA VAL A 228 7.55 0.40 21.46
C VAL A 228 7.39 0.63 22.97
N PRO A 229 6.38 1.42 23.40
CA PRO A 229 6.05 1.59 24.82
C PRO A 229 5.59 0.27 25.46
N PRO A 230 5.63 0.14 26.80
CA PRO A 230 6.23 1.07 27.77
C PRO A 230 7.74 0.85 27.94
N LYS A 231 8.29 -0.25 27.40
CA LYS A 231 9.70 -0.65 27.62
C LYS A 231 10.69 0.07 26.72
N GLY A 232 10.23 0.76 25.68
CA GLY A 232 11.11 1.38 24.69
C GLY A 232 11.89 0.36 23.84
N THR A 233 11.36 -0.85 23.68
CA THR A 233 12.01 -1.89 22.86
C THR A 233 12.12 -1.41 21.42
N ALA A 234 13.34 -1.36 20.89
CA ALA A 234 13.57 -0.92 19.52
C ALA A 234 13.27 -2.03 18.52
N VAL A 235 12.37 -1.77 17.59
CA VAL A 235 12.09 -2.59 16.42
C VAL A 235 12.74 -1.91 15.21
N ARG A 236 13.64 -2.64 14.51
CA ARG A 236 14.49 -2.09 13.44
C ARG A 236 14.36 -2.83 12.12
N GLU A 237 13.64 -3.94 12.10
CA GLU A 237 13.57 -4.84 10.96
C GLU A 237 12.13 -5.33 10.74
N ASP A 238 11.81 -5.66 9.48
CA ASP A 238 10.58 -6.34 9.12
C ASP A 238 10.58 -7.75 9.71
N ASN A 239 9.47 -8.17 10.29
CA ASN A 239 9.43 -9.47 10.97
C ASN A 239 8.72 -10.58 10.17
N GLY A 240 8.37 -10.32 8.92
CA GLY A 240 7.67 -11.28 8.06
C GLY A 240 8.53 -12.00 7.05
N ILE A 241 9.75 -11.50 6.79
CA ILE A 241 10.65 -12.03 5.77
C ILE A 241 11.16 -13.43 6.17
N ARG A 242 11.10 -14.37 5.24
CA ARG A 242 11.54 -15.75 5.39
C ARG A 242 12.44 -16.14 4.23
N GLY A 243 13.73 -15.81 4.33
CA GLY A 243 14.71 -16.07 3.27
C GLY A 243 14.95 -17.55 2.97
N ASP A 244 14.56 -18.44 3.87
CA ASP A 244 14.60 -19.90 3.75
C ASP A 244 13.37 -20.51 3.02
N SER A 245 12.44 -19.68 2.55
CA SER A 245 11.27 -20.15 1.82
C SER A 245 11.67 -20.85 0.51
N THR A 246 11.12 -22.07 0.29
CA THR A 246 11.28 -22.83 -0.93
C THR A 246 9.93 -23.29 -1.46
N VAL A 247 9.85 -23.67 -2.74
CA VAL A 247 8.63 -24.19 -3.35
C VAL A 247 8.13 -25.42 -2.58
N GLU A 248 9.06 -26.33 -2.18
CA GLU A 248 8.72 -27.56 -1.45
C GLU A 248 8.18 -27.28 -0.04
N SER A 249 8.65 -26.22 0.61
CA SER A 249 8.14 -25.82 1.94
C SER A 249 6.74 -25.19 1.81
N LEU A 250 6.53 -24.37 0.81
CA LEU A 250 5.24 -23.71 0.55
C LEU A 250 4.18 -24.68 0.06
N ALA A 251 4.56 -25.68 -0.75
CA ALA A 251 3.65 -26.72 -1.25
C ALA A 251 2.93 -27.52 -0.15
N LYS A 252 3.51 -27.56 1.06
CA LYS A 252 2.91 -28.24 2.23
C LYS A 252 1.74 -27.44 2.85
N LEU A 253 1.60 -26.16 2.51
CA LEU A 253 0.54 -25.32 3.06
C LEU A 253 -0.81 -25.65 2.42
N ARG A 254 -1.85 -25.66 3.27
CA ARG A 254 -3.22 -25.92 2.82
C ARG A 254 -3.81 -24.67 2.19
N PRO A 255 -4.69 -24.81 1.17
CA PRO A 255 -5.48 -23.70 0.65
C PRO A 255 -6.25 -22.98 1.76
N ALA A 256 -6.26 -21.65 1.71
CA ALA A 256 -6.84 -20.79 2.76
C ALA A 256 -8.32 -20.46 2.48
N PHE A 257 -8.69 -20.28 1.22
CA PHE A 257 -10.01 -19.76 0.81
C PHE A 257 -10.91 -20.85 0.22
N ASP A 258 -10.46 -21.60 -0.76
CA ASP A 258 -11.16 -22.79 -1.25
C ASP A 258 -10.41 -24.05 -0.77
N ARG A 259 -10.88 -24.62 0.33
CA ARG A 259 -10.19 -25.76 0.98
C ARG A 259 -10.09 -27.02 0.12
N ARG A 260 -10.95 -27.16 -0.90
CA ARG A 260 -11.03 -28.39 -1.71
C ARG A 260 -10.27 -28.28 -3.03
N PHE A 261 -10.36 -27.14 -3.69
CA PHE A 261 -9.87 -26.94 -5.05
C PHE A 261 -8.99 -25.68 -5.18
N GLY A 262 -8.72 -24.99 -4.08
CA GLY A 262 -7.98 -23.76 -4.07
C GLY A 262 -6.48 -23.95 -4.20
N THR A 263 -5.82 -22.88 -4.62
CA THR A 263 -4.38 -22.79 -4.81
C THR A 263 -3.76 -21.68 -3.96
N ILE A 264 -4.60 -20.76 -3.46
CA ILE A 264 -4.15 -19.63 -2.64
C ILE A 264 -3.96 -20.08 -1.19
N THR A 265 -2.78 -19.82 -0.65
CA THR A 265 -2.38 -20.22 0.71
C THR A 265 -1.87 -19.02 1.50
N ALA A 266 -1.66 -19.20 2.79
CA ALA A 266 -0.99 -18.19 3.61
C ALA A 266 0.46 -17.91 3.18
N GLY A 267 1.09 -18.80 2.40
CA GLY A 267 2.47 -18.64 1.93
C GLY A 267 2.59 -17.89 0.61
N ASN A 268 1.53 -17.83 -0.20
CA ASN A 268 1.49 -17.12 -1.47
C ASN A 268 0.50 -15.93 -1.47
N SER A 269 0.13 -15.48 -0.27
CA SER A 269 -0.70 -14.30 0.01
C SER A 269 0.06 -13.33 0.91
N SER A 270 -0.13 -12.03 0.70
CA SER A 270 0.35 -11.03 1.66
C SER A 270 -0.38 -11.17 2.99
N TYR A 271 0.33 -10.98 4.08
CA TYR A 271 -0.21 -11.12 5.43
C TYR A 271 -0.58 -9.77 6.05
N LEU A 272 -1.52 -9.80 6.99
CA LEU A 272 -1.94 -8.62 7.74
C LEU A 272 -0.76 -8.03 8.49
N THR A 273 -0.54 -6.73 8.33
CA THR A 273 0.69 -6.07 8.73
C THR A 273 0.39 -4.69 9.30
N ASP A 274 1.16 -4.30 10.31
CA ASP A 274 1.17 -2.96 10.87
C ASP A 274 2.38 -2.20 10.36
N GLY A 275 2.23 -0.91 10.03
CA GLY A 275 3.34 -0.09 9.56
C GLY A 275 2.91 1.28 9.06
N GLY A 276 3.88 2.17 8.93
CA GLY A 276 3.74 3.50 8.35
C GLY A 276 4.85 3.80 7.35
N ALA A 277 4.55 4.61 6.33
CA ALA A 277 5.52 5.06 5.34
C ALA A 277 5.21 6.51 4.91
N ALA A 278 6.23 7.24 4.50
CA ALA A 278 6.12 8.62 4.07
C ALA A 278 7.11 8.94 2.95
N VAL A 279 6.71 9.83 2.04
CA VAL A 279 7.50 10.32 0.90
C VAL A 279 7.46 11.84 0.89
N LEU A 280 8.59 12.48 0.70
CA LEU A 280 8.71 13.93 0.54
C LEU A 280 8.72 14.29 -0.94
N LEU A 281 7.81 15.16 -1.33
CA LEU A 281 7.68 15.71 -2.68
C LEU A 281 7.94 17.22 -2.64
N ALA A 282 8.46 17.73 -3.74
CA ALA A 282 8.59 19.17 -3.94
C ALA A 282 8.38 19.54 -5.41
N SER A 283 8.12 20.84 -5.68
CA SER A 283 8.37 21.36 -7.01
C SER A 283 9.88 21.37 -7.27
N GLU A 284 10.30 21.15 -8.51
CA GLU A 284 11.72 21.17 -8.89
C GLU A 284 12.39 22.50 -8.49
N GLU A 285 11.66 23.62 -8.62
CA GLU A 285 12.12 24.94 -8.21
C GLU A 285 12.34 25.04 -6.69
N ALA A 286 11.36 24.56 -5.89
CA ALA A 286 11.47 24.56 -4.44
C ALA A 286 12.60 23.63 -3.97
N ALA A 287 12.74 22.46 -4.56
CA ALA A 287 13.84 21.54 -4.25
C ALA A 287 15.21 22.22 -4.46
N LYS A 288 15.39 22.89 -5.61
CA LYS A 288 16.62 23.64 -5.89
C LYS A 288 16.84 24.80 -4.92
N LYS A 289 15.80 25.56 -4.60
CA LYS A 289 15.88 26.69 -3.65
C LYS A 289 16.25 26.26 -2.24
N LEU A 290 15.76 25.08 -1.82
CA LEU A 290 16.00 24.49 -0.51
C LEU A 290 17.29 23.64 -0.44
N GLY A 291 18.00 23.49 -1.56
CA GLY A 291 19.22 22.65 -1.62
C GLY A 291 18.92 21.16 -1.44
N LEU A 292 17.71 20.71 -1.78
CA LEU A 292 17.34 19.31 -1.74
C LEU A 292 17.83 18.61 -3.03
N GLU A 293 18.23 17.35 -2.90
CA GLU A 293 18.66 16.52 -4.03
C GLU A 293 17.54 15.51 -4.37
N PRO A 294 16.74 15.75 -5.41
CA PRO A 294 15.71 14.82 -5.82
C PRO A 294 16.28 13.50 -6.32
N VAL A 295 15.61 12.41 -5.98
CA VAL A 295 15.98 11.06 -6.47
C VAL A 295 15.21 10.66 -7.72
N ALA A 296 14.02 11.23 -7.93
CA ALA A 296 13.19 10.96 -9.10
C ALA A 296 12.23 12.10 -9.40
N THR A 297 11.74 12.14 -10.64
CA THR A 297 10.67 13.03 -11.11
C THR A 297 9.46 12.18 -11.50
N LEU A 298 8.25 12.61 -11.13
CA LEU A 298 7.01 11.99 -11.59
C LEU A 298 6.75 12.38 -13.06
N ARG A 299 6.58 11.38 -13.92
CA ARG A 299 6.29 11.59 -15.35
C ARG A 299 4.78 11.54 -15.63
N SER A 300 4.13 10.52 -15.13
CA SER A 300 2.71 10.27 -15.38
C SER A 300 2.09 9.41 -14.29
N ALA A 301 0.75 9.44 -14.23
CA ALA A 301 -0.03 8.55 -13.40
C ALA A 301 -1.28 8.08 -14.14
N ALA A 302 -1.76 6.88 -13.83
CA ALA A 302 -3.02 6.37 -14.31
C ALA A 302 -3.83 5.78 -13.17
N VAL A 303 -5.13 6.08 -13.17
CA VAL A 303 -6.12 5.51 -12.24
C VAL A 303 -7.20 4.81 -13.05
N ALA A 304 -7.53 3.59 -12.69
CA ALA A 304 -8.56 2.79 -13.35
C ALA A 304 -9.45 2.10 -12.32
N ALA A 305 -10.69 1.85 -12.71
CA ALA A 305 -11.64 1.02 -11.98
C ALA A 305 -12.18 -0.06 -12.91
N LEU A 306 -12.47 -1.23 -12.34
CA LEU A 306 -12.89 -2.42 -13.04
C LEU A 306 -14.16 -3.02 -12.40
N ASP A 307 -14.64 -4.13 -12.94
CA ASP A 307 -15.71 -4.90 -12.32
C ASP A 307 -15.18 -5.66 -11.09
N PRO A 308 -15.71 -5.39 -9.89
CA PRO A 308 -15.24 -6.05 -8.67
C PRO A 308 -15.58 -7.55 -8.61
N LEU A 309 -16.55 -8.04 -9.36
CA LEU A 309 -16.82 -9.48 -9.44
C LEU A 309 -15.79 -10.21 -10.30
N GLU A 310 -15.44 -9.65 -11.45
CA GLU A 310 -14.66 -10.37 -12.46
C GLU A 310 -13.16 -10.05 -12.40
N GLU A 311 -12.79 -8.81 -12.02
CA GLU A 311 -11.46 -8.28 -12.26
C GLU A 311 -10.87 -7.50 -11.09
N LEU A 312 -11.36 -7.76 -9.88
CA LEU A 312 -11.02 -7.03 -8.65
C LEU A 312 -9.50 -6.73 -8.52
N LEU A 313 -8.66 -7.68 -8.87
CA LEU A 313 -7.21 -7.59 -8.65
C LEU A 313 -6.41 -7.25 -9.92
N LEU A 314 -7.06 -6.99 -11.06
CA LEU A 314 -6.38 -6.68 -12.34
C LEU A 314 -6.14 -5.18 -12.56
N GLY A 315 -6.35 -4.32 -11.56
CA GLY A 315 -6.09 -2.88 -11.68
C GLY A 315 -4.76 -2.52 -12.37
N PRO A 316 -3.63 -3.14 -12.00
CA PRO A 316 -2.34 -2.90 -12.65
C PRO A 316 -2.31 -3.19 -14.15
N ALA A 317 -3.10 -4.14 -14.64
CA ALA A 317 -3.15 -4.46 -16.07
C ALA A 317 -3.74 -3.32 -16.93
N LEU A 318 -4.48 -2.39 -16.33
CA LEU A 318 -4.98 -1.17 -16.97
C LEU A 318 -4.10 0.04 -16.67
N THR A 319 -3.57 0.13 -15.45
CA THR A 319 -2.86 1.32 -15.01
C THR A 319 -1.39 1.34 -15.42
N ILE A 320 -0.76 0.19 -15.62
CA ILE A 320 0.59 0.12 -16.19
C ILE A 320 0.57 0.71 -17.62
N PRO A 321 -0.22 0.17 -18.58
CA PRO A 321 -0.24 0.76 -19.94
C PRO A 321 -0.72 2.20 -19.94
N GLY A 322 -1.70 2.55 -19.11
CA GLY A 322 -2.18 3.93 -19.04
C GLY A 322 -1.11 4.93 -18.56
N ALA A 323 -0.31 4.55 -17.56
CA ALA A 323 0.80 5.39 -17.08
C ALA A 323 1.94 5.46 -18.13
N LEU A 324 2.24 4.37 -18.78
CA LEU A 324 3.24 4.33 -19.88
C LEU A 324 2.82 5.24 -21.05
N ASP A 325 1.55 5.19 -21.46
CA ASP A 325 1.02 6.08 -22.51
C ASP A 325 1.13 7.55 -22.13
N GLY A 326 0.77 7.87 -20.89
CA GLY A 326 0.90 9.24 -20.36
C GLY A 326 2.34 9.75 -20.35
N ALA A 327 3.32 8.85 -20.26
CA ALA A 327 4.74 9.19 -20.32
C ALA A 327 5.32 9.12 -21.74
N GLY A 328 4.60 8.57 -22.72
CA GLY A 328 5.11 8.31 -24.07
C GLY A 328 6.17 7.20 -24.11
N LEU A 329 6.04 6.19 -23.25
CA LEU A 329 7.02 5.12 -23.03
C LEU A 329 6.39 3.74 -23.21
N GLY A 330 7.23 2.72 -23.40
CA GLY A 330 6.85 1.31 -23.41
C GLY A 330 7.28 0.57 -22.14
N LEU A 331 6.71 -0.60 -21.92
CA LEU A 331 7.08 -1.44 -20.77
C LEU A 331 8.55 -1.87 -20.82
N GLY A 332 9.11 -2.07 -22.02
CA GLY A 332 10.51 -2.42 -22.24
C GLY A 332 11.51 -1.34 -21.80
N ASP A 333 11.07 -0.07 -21.71
CA ASP A 333 11.90 1.05 -21.27
C ASP A 333 12.10 1.08 -19.75
N MET A 334 11.23 0.39 -19.00
CA MET A 334 11.26 0.39 -17.54
C MET A 334 12.42 -0.46 -17.00
N GLY A 335 13.41 0.19 -16.38
CA GLY A 335 14.51 -0.48 -15.70
C GLY A 335 14.09 -1.03 -14.33
N VAL A 336 13.08 -0.42 -13.69
CA VAL A 336 12.54 -0.83 -12.39
C VAL A 336 11.04 -1.01 -12.50
N VAL A 337 10.53 -2.15 -12.03
CA VAL A 337 9.09 -2.44 -11.91
C VAL A 337 8.79 -2.79 -10.46
N GLU A 338 7.96 -2.00 -9.80
CA GLU A 338 7.43 -2.25 -8.45
C GLU A 338 5.93 -2.51 -8.55
N LEU A 339 5.55 -3.76 -8.52
CA LEU A 339 4.17 -4.19 -8.56
C LEU A 339 3.74 -4.70 -7.18
N HIS A 340 2.64 -4.17 -6.66
CA HIS A 340 2.07 -4.65 -5.40
C HIS A 340 1.74 -6.15 -5.47
N GLU A 341 2.20 -6.90 -4.49
CA GLU A 341 1.99 -8.34 -4.36
C GLU A 341 0.91 -8.62 -3.31
N ALA A 342 -0.36 -8.41 -3.65
CA ALA A 342 -1.45 -8.83 -2.76
C ALA A 342 -1.48 -10.36 -2.65
N PHE A 343 -1.32 -11.02 -3.79
CA PHE A 343 -1.21 -12.47 -3.96
C PHE A 343 -0.22 -12.78 -5.09
N ALA A 344 0.49 -13.87 -5.01
CA ALA A 344 1.36 -14.33 -6.11
C ALA A 344 0.55 -14.56 -7.39
N ALA A 345 -0.63 -15.16 -7.28
CA ALA A 345 -1.52 -15.38 -8.43
C ALA A 345 -1.97 -14.07 -9.09
N GLN A 346 -2.19 -13.01 -8.32
CA GLN A 346 -2.57 -11.71 -8.87
C GLN A 346 -1.43 -11.12 -9.72
N VAL A 347 -0.19 -11.18 -9.25
CA VAL A 347 0.95 -10.69 -10.02
C VAL A 347 1.12 -11.47 -11.31
N LEU A 348 1.12 -12.81 -11.22
CA LEU A 348 1.24 -13.70 -12.38
C LEU A 348 0.10 -13.50 -13.40
N ALA A 349 -1.12 -13.22 -12.94
CA ALA A 349 -2.23 -12.89 -13.83
C ALA A 349 -2.00 -11.56 -14.56
N VAL A 350 -1.51 -10.52 -13.85
CA VAL A 350 -1.16 -9.24 -14.48
C VAL A 350 -0.05 -9.41 -15.53
N GLU A 351 1.02 -10.15 -15.21
CA GLU A 351 2.10 -10.46 -16.16
C GLU A 351 1.55 -11.18 -17.42
N LYS A 352 0.66 -12.16 -17.19
CA LYS A 352 0.06 -12.94 -18.28
C LYS A 352 -0.79 -12.09 -19.22
N VAL A 353 -1.68 -11.26 -18.68
CA VAL A 353 -2.60 -10.47 -19.52
C VAL A 353 -1.89 -9.31 -20.23
N LEU A 354 -0.86 -8.72 -19.65
CA LEU A 354 -0.06 -7.71 -20.34
C LEU A 354 0.73 -8.26 -21.53
N ALA A 355 1.10 -9.54 -21.48
CA ALA A 355 1.79 -10.24 -22.58
C ALA A 355 0.85 -10.90 -23.60
N ASP A 356 -0.46 -10.86 -23.37
CA ASP A 356 -1.47 -11.46 -24.24
C ASP A 356 -2.03 -10.41 -25.22
N PRO A 357 -1.73 -10.51 -26.54
CA PRO A 357 -2.19 -9.54 -27.52
C PRO A 357 -3.73 -9.56 -27.71
N ASP A 358 -4.39 -10.72 -27.51
CA ASP A 358 -5.84 -10.80 -27.69
C ASP A 358 -6.54 -10.11 -26.51
N TRP A 359 -6.05 -10.31 -25.28
CA TRP A 359 -6.54 -9.58 -24.12
C TRP A 359 -6.29 -8.07 -24.24
N CYS A 360 -5.10 -7.67 -24.74
CA CYS A 360 -4.78 -6.26 -24.94
C CYS A 360 -5.67 -5.62 -26.00
N ARG A 361 -5.99 -6.35 -27.07
CA ARG A 361 -6.92 -5.86 -28.10
C ARG A 361 -8.33 -5.69 -27.55
N GLU A 362 -8.84 -6.67 -26.83
CA GLU A 362 -10.18 -6.64 -26.28
C GLU A 362 -10.37 -5.58 -25.18
N ARG A 363 -9.39 -5.49 -24.28
CA ARG A 363 -9.52 -4.70 -23.04
C ARG A 363 -8.89 -3.31 -23.10
N LEU A 364 -7.85 -3.14 -23.91
CA LEU A 364 -7.08 -1.89 -24.02
C LEU A 364 -7.26 -1.22 -25.40
N GLY A 365 -7.87 -1.92 -26.37
CA GLY A 365 -7.96 -1.42 -27.75
C GLY A 365 -6.62 -1.33 -28.47
N ARG A 366 -5.65 -2.16 -28.08
CA ARG A 366 -4.30 -2.22 -28.66
C ARG A 366 -4.17 -3.41 -29.58
N ASP A 367 -3.57 -3.21 -30.76
CA ASP A 367 -3.32 -4.30 -31.70
C ASP A 367 -2.22 -5.26 -31.24
N GLU A 368 -1.31 -4.77 -30.40
CA GLU A 368 -0.18 -5.52 -29.85
C GLU A 368 -0.27 -5.65 -28.34
N ALA A 369 0.42 -6.66 -27.79
CA ALA A 369 0.58 -6.80 -26.35
C ALA A 369 1.34 -5.60 -25.75
N VAL A 370 1.04 -5.24 -24.51
CA VAL A 370 1.83 -4.26 -23.74
C VAL A 370 3.27 -4.76 -23.57
N GLY A 371 3.43 -6.06 -23.39
CA GLY A 371 4.69 -6.74 -23.28
C GLY A 371 4.84 -7.59 -22.03
N ALA A 372 5.88 -8.39 -21.98
CA ALA A 372 6.22 -9.18 -20.81
C ALA A 372 7.04 -8.35 -19.82
N ILE A 373 6.72 -8.45 -18.54
CA ILE A 373 7.53 -7.86 -17.47
C ILE A 373 8.80 -8.73 -17.30
N ASP A 374 9.97 -8.13 -17.38
CA ASP A 374 11.23 -8.83 -17.12
C ASP A 374 11.33 -9.20 -15.63
N PRO A 375 11.40 -10.49 -15.28
CA PRO A 375 11.54 -10.91 -13.89
C PRO A 375 12.79 -10.36 -13.19
N ALA A 376 13.83 -9.97 -13.93
CA ALA A 376 15.04 -9.35 -13.39
C ALA A 376 14.81 -7.88 -12.97
N ARG A 377 13.72 -7.26 -13.42
CA ARG A 377 13.35 -5.87 -13.09
C ARG A 377 12.18 -5.78 -12.10
N LEU A 378 11.42 -6.88 -11.94
CA LEU A 378 10.23 -6.93 -11.11
C LEU A 378 10.58 -7.22 -9.65
N ASN A 379 10.26 -6.30 -8.73
CA ASN A 379 10.33 -6.45 -7.27
C ASN A 379 11.65 -7.10 -6.80
N THR A 380 12.80 -6.60 -7.26
CA THR A 380 14.12 -7.22 -6.97
C THR A 380 14.50 -7.15 -5.50
N TRP A 381 13.89 -6.25 -4.72
CA TRP A 381 14.05 -6.18 -3.27
C TRP A 381 12.94 -6.90 -2.49
N GLY A 382 12.18 -7.79 -3.16
CA GLY A 382 10.98 -8.41 -2.62
C GLY A 382 9.78 -7.45 -2.60
N GLY A 383 8.64 -7.96 -2.20
CA GLY A 383 7.38 -7.20 -2.20
C GLY A 383 6.49 -7.53 -1.01
N SER A 384 5.19 -7.28 -1.16
CA SER A 384 4.24 -7.40 -0.04
C SER A 384 4.05 -8.83 0.47
N LEU A 385 4.36 -9.85 -0.32
CA LEU A 385 4.35 -11.25 0.12
C LEU A 385 5.39 -11.50 1.21
N SER A 386 6.54 -10.84 1.10
CA SER A 386 7.68 -11.03 2.00
C SER A 386 7.80 -9.92 3.06
N VAL A 387 7.72 -8.64 2.64
CA VAL A 387 7.88 -7.49 3.53
C VAL A 387 6.61 -7.20 4.33
N GLY A 388 5.44 -7.56 3.78
CA GLY A 388 4.15 -7.30 4.40
C GLY A 388 3.35 -6.21 3.68
N HIS A 389 2.08 -6.07 4.11
CA HIS A 389 1.11 -5.18 3.48
C HIS A 389 0.29 -4.39 4.51
N PRO A 390 0.84 -3.34 5.11
CA PRO A 390 0.02 -2.36 5.81
C PRO A 390 -0.75 -1.57 4.75
N PHE A 391 -2.07 -1.72 4.70
CA PHE A 391 -2.89 -1.26 3.57
C PHE A 391 -2.65 0.20 3.20
N GLY A 392 -2.74 1.08 4.18
CA GLY A 392 -2.53 2.51 3.98
C GLY A 392 -1.09 2.91 3.63
N ALA A 393 -0.07 2.13 4.02
CA ALA A 393 1.34 2.49 3.87
C ALA A 393 2.02 1.89 2.63
N THR A 394 1.44 0.86 2.02
CA THR A 394 2.09 0.09 0.96
C THR A 394 2.47 0.93 -0.26
N GLY A 395 1.62 1.86 -0.69
CA GLY A 395 1.90 2.70 -1.85
C GLY A 395 3.14 3.59 -1.67
N ALA A 396 3.28 4.24 -0.51
CA ALA A 396 4.46 5.04 -0.19
C ALA A 396 5.74 4.19 -0.13
N ARG A 397 5.66 2.93 0.37
CA ARG A 397 6.78 1.99 0.32
C ARG A 397 7.14 1.61 -1.12
N LEU A 398 6.16 1.37 -1.99
CA LEU A 398 6.41 1.04 -3.40
C LEU A 398 7.14 2.19 -4.10
N ILE A 399 6.70 3.45 -3.91
CA ILE A 399 7.37 4.63 -4.47
C ILE A 399 8.79 4.75 -3.94
N THR A 400 8.97 4.61 -2.62
CA THR A 400 10.30 4.65 -1.99
C THR A 400 11.23 3.57 -2.57
N ASN A 401 10.75 2.33 -2.72
CA ASN A 401 11.51 1.26 -3.33
C ASN A 401 11.88 1.59 -4.79
N CYS A 402 10.90 2.00 -5.59
CA CYS A 402 11.12 2.31 -7.00
C CYS A 402 12.21 3.37 -7.17
N CYS A 403 12.07 4.51 -6.49
CA CYS A 403 13.03 5.61 -6.60
C CYS A 403 14.44 5.19 -6.11
N ARG A 404 14.53 4.48 -4.99
CA ARG A 404 15.82 4.02 -4.46
C ARG A 404 16.46 2.92 -5.31
N ARG A 405 15.66 2.05 -5.90
CA ARG A 405 16.14 1.03 -6.84
C ARG A 405 16.69 1.67 -8.11
N MET A 406 16.01 2.69 -8.67
CA MET A 406 16.52 3.42 -9.82
C MET A 406 17.93 3.97 -9.57
N VAL A 407 18.17 4.51 -8.38
CA VAL A 407 19.51 5.00 -7.98
C VAL A 407 20.50 3.84 -7.77
N ALA A 408 20.11 2.82 -7.02
CA ALA A 408 21.01 1.74 -6.62
C ALA A 408 21.37 0.79 -7.79
N GLU A 409 20.44 0.59 -8.73
CA GLU A 409 20.59 -0.29 -9.88
C GLU A 409 20.98 0.46 -11.17
N ASP A 410 21.29 1.76 -11.05
CA ASP A 410 21.64 2.68 -12.16
C ASP A 410 20.62 2.65 -13.31
N GLN A 411 19.32 2.73 -12.95
CA GLN A 411 18.22 2.71 -13.90
C GLN A 411 17.59 4.10 -14.02
N ASN A 412 17.19 4.49 -15.23
CA ASN A 412 16.64 5.82 -15.50
C ASN A 412 15.11 5.88 -15.32
N LEU A 413 14.41 4.78 -15.58
CA LEU A 413 12.95 4.75 -15.60
C LEU A 413 12.42 3.64 -14.67
N GLY A 414 11.39 3.98 -13.92
CA GLY A 414 10.71 3.05 -13.04
C GLY A 414 9.20 3.21 -13.08
N ILE A 415 8.49 2.11 -12.86
CA ILE A 415 7.04 2.09 -12.76
C ILE A 415 6.60 1.44 -11.45
N VAL A 416 5.59 2.05 -10.83
CA VAL A 416 4.90 1.53 -9.65
C VAL A 416 3.46 1.23 -10.04
N ALA A 417 2.93 0.08 -9.66
CA ALA A 417 1.51 -0.21 -9.84
C ALA A 417 0.94 -1.05 -8.69
N ALA A 418 -0.31 -0.79 -8.33
CA ALA A 418 -1.02 -1.55 -7.31
C ALA A 418 -2.51 -1.71 -7.64
N CYS A 419 -3.08 -2.85 -7.23
CA CYS A 419 -4.52 -3.09 -7.17
C CYS A 419 -5.05 -2.80 -5.78
N ALA A 420 -6.36 -2.61 -5.67
CA ALA A 420 -7.04 -2.39 -4.41
C ALA A 420 -8.45 -2.97 -4.40
N ALA A 421 -9.01 -3.20 -3.20
CA ALA A 421 -10.43 -3.44 -3.01
C ALA A 421 -11.25 -2.33 -3.66
N GLY A 422 -12.48 -2.64 -4.09
CA GLY A 422 -13.26 -1.77 -4.97
C GLY A 422 -12.86 -1.86 -6.43
N ALA A 423 -12.01 -2.83 -6.81
CA ALA A 423 -11.49 -3.04 -8.16
C ALA A 423 -10.81 -1.78 -8.73
N ILE A 424 -10.04 -1.08 -7.91
CA ILE A 424 -9.31 0.12 -8.29
C ILE A 424 -7.84 -0.24 -8.50
N GLY A 425 -7.19 0.43 -9.46
CA GLY A 425 -5.76 0.38 -9.66
C GLY A 425 -5.16 1.78 -9.79
N ILE A 426 -3.91 1.94 -9.36
CA ILE A 426 -3.10 3.13 -9.61
C ILE A 426 -1.73 2.68 -10.13
N GLY A 427 -1.27 3.33 -11.20
CA GLY A 427 0.07 3.17 -11.77
C GLY A 427 0.76 4.53 -11.94
N MET A 428 2.07 4.57 -11.76
CA MET A 428 2.87 5.81 -11.86
C MET A 428 4.22 5.52 -12.48
N VAL A 429 4.65 6.37 -13.40
CA VAL A 429 5.98 6.31 -14.04
C VAL A 429 6.87 7.41 -13.45
N PHE A 430 8.06 7.00 -13.07
CA PHE A 430 9.11 7.86 -12.53
C PHE A 430 10.34 7.85 -13.43
N GLU A 431 11.03 8.99 -13.49
CA GLU A 431 12.33 9.16 -14.12
C GLU A 431 13.34 9.56 -13.05
N ARG A 432 14.53 8.99 -13.07
CA ARG A 432 15.62 9.37 -12.15
C ARG A 432 16.05 10.82 -12.42
N SER A 433 16.20 11.59 -11.35
CA SER A 433 16.66 12.99 -11.41
C SER A 433 18.16 13.11 -11.60
#